data_483b6479d3ec8b0e53b21fc4a40f2532
#
_entry.id   483b6479d3ec8b0e53b21fc4a40f2532
#
_cell.length_a   1.000
_cell.length_b   1.000
_cell.length_c   1.000
_cell.angle_alpha   90.00
_cell.angle_beta   90.00
_cell.angle_gamma   90.00
#
_symmetry.space_group_name_H-M   'P 1'
#
loop_
_entity.id
_entity.type
_entity.pdbx_description
1 polymer ?
#
loop_
_entity_poly.entity_id
_entity_poly.type
_entity_poly.pdbx_seq_one_letter_code
_entity_poly.pdbx_strand_id
1 'polypeptide(L)'
;MKSDVEALVYPETAQFEPAPHPALHPGKSARVLIGGIPAGWLGELHPQWRQKYEIPGPAIVFELELDVIVRRTIPVFQEVSRFPPVRRDMAFIVDESVAVGQMLASFRAELPPRVVDVSLFDEYRGKGLESGKKSLAFRVLLQDTQKTLTDAEVESAVAQLRQIAQRSHQAKLRA
;
A
#
# COMPACT_ATOMS: atom_id res chain seq x y z
N MET A 1 11.30 7.61 2.51
CA MET A 1 12.09 6.53 1.86
C MET A 1 11.24 5.56 1.04
N LYS A 2 10.15 4.90 1.55
CA LYS A 2 9.28 4.09 0.67
C LYS A 2 8.74 4.90 -0.49
N SER A 3 8.20 6.08 -0.21
CA SER A 3 7.67 6.99 -1.24
C SER A 3 8.72 7.43 -2.26
N ASP A 4 9.99 7.49 -1.87
CA ASP A 4 11.07 7.84 -2.82
C ASP A 4 11.34 6.68 -3.78
N VAL A 5 11.33 5.43 -3.25
CA VAL A 5 11.42 4.23 -4.09
C VAL A 5 10.21 4.13 -5.03
N GLU A 6 9.00 4.35 -4.52
CA GLU A 6 7.76 4.36 -5.33
C GLU A 6 7.82 5.42 -6.44
N ALA A 7 8.35 6.61 -6.13
CA ALA A 7 8.51 7.67 -7.13
C ALA A 7 9.56 7.33 -8.21
N LEU A 8 10.65 6.64 -7.83
CA LEU A 8 11.69 6.21 -8.77
C LEU A 8 11.18 5.18 -9.79
N VAL A 9 10.25 4.31 -9.38
CA VAL A 9 9.76 3.21 -10.22
C VAL A 9 8.43 3.51 -10.91
N TYR A 10 7.82 4.66 -10.62
CA TYR A 10 6.55 5.05 -11.27
C TYR A 10 6.64 4.97 -12.81
N PRO A 11 5.63 4.41 -13.53
CA PRO A 11 4.28 4.06 -13.05
C PRO A 11 4.14 2.64 -12.45
N GLU A 12 5.22 1.88 -12.37
CA GLU A 12 5.20 0.56 -11.74
C GLU A 12 4.94 0.67 -10.23
N THR A 13 4.45 -0.40 -9.64
CA THR A 13 4.16 -0.46 -8.20
C THR A 13 5.27 -1.20 -7.48
N ALA A 14 5.91 -0.53 -6.51
CA ALA A 14 6.82 -1.18 -5.59
C ALA A 14 6.05 -1.93 -4.49
N GLN A 15 6.49 -3.15 -4.20
CA GLN A 15 6.04 -3.95 -3.06
C GLN A 15 7.19 -4.10 -2.07
N PHE A 16 6.87 -4.09 -0.78
CA PHE A 16 7.86 -4.17 0.29
C PHE A 16 7.53 -5.36 1.20
N GLU A 17 8.39 -6.36 1.19
CA GLU A 17 8.24 -7.56 2.01
C GLU A 17 9.27 -7.54 3.15
N PRO A 18 8.85 -7.70 4.42
CA PRO A 18 9.81 -7.85 5.52
C PRO A 18 10.78 -8.99 5.23
N ALA A 19 12.07 -8.68 5.23
CA ALA A 19 13.10 -9.69 4.99
C ALA A 19 14.41 -9.26 5.66
N PRO A 20 15.20 -10.22 6.24
CA PRO A 20 16.46 -9.92 6.88
C PRO A 20 17.54 -9.61 5.84
N HIS A 21 18.39 -8.63 6.17
CA HIS A 21 19.56 -8.29 5.37
C HIS A 21 20.75 -7.97 6.30
N PRO A 22 21.98 -8.48 6.06
CA PRO A 22 23.11 -8.36 7.00
C PRO A 22 23.57 -6.93 7.26
N ALA A 23 23.34 -6.02 6.33
CA ALA A 23 23.67 -4.60 6.50
C ALA A 23 22.54 -3.78 7.15
N LEU A 24 21.34 -4.33 7.30
CA LEU A 24 20.15 -3.61 7.76
C LEU A 24 19.68 -4.08 9.13
N HIS A 25 18.96 -3.24 9.82
CA HIS A 25 18.36 -3.53 11.12
C HIS A 25 17.32 -4.67 11.01
N PRO A 26 17.40 -5.75 11.83
CA PRO A 26 16.58 -6.95 11.67
C PRO A 26 15.07 -6.72 11.68
N GLY A 27 14.60 -5.72 12.46
CA GLY A 27 13.18 -5.38 12.56
C GLY A 27 12.75 -4.22 11.65
N LYS A 28 13.64 -3.69 10.81
CA LYS A 28 13.36 -2.51 9.97
C LYS A 28 13.99 -2.65 8.59
N SER A 29 13.84 -3.81 8.00
CA SER A 29 14.35 -4.14 6.66
C SER A 29 13.30 -4.80 5.81
N ALA A 30 13.34 -4.54 4.52
CA ALA A 30 12.42 -5.09 3.54
C ALA A 30 13.13 -5.36 2.22
N ARG A 31 12.71 -6.42 1.55
CA ARG A 31 12.98 -6.64 0.13
C ARG A 31 12.04 -5.77 -0.69
N VAL A 32 12.56 -5.18 -1.74
CA VAL A 32 11.76 -4.41 -2.71
C VAL A 32 11.50 -5.29 -3.93
N LEU A 33 10.23 -5.39 -4.34
CA LEU A 33 9.82 -6.06 -5.57
C LEU A 33 9.11 -5.05 -6.48
N ILE A 34 9.35 -5.17 -7.79
CA ILE A 34 8.70 -4.36 -8.83
C ILE A 34 8.10 -5.34 -9.82
N GLY A 35 6.77 -5.26 -10.00
CA GLY A 35 6.06 -6.24 -10.83
C GLY A 35 6.24 -7.70 -10.39
N GLY A 36 6.46 -7.93 -9.08
CA GLY A 36 6.75 -9.26 -8.53
C GLY A 36 8.21 -9.73 -8.68
N ILE A 37 9.07 -8.93 -9.34
CA ILE A 37 10.49 -9.26 -9.52
C ILE A 37 11.30 -8.61 -8.38
N PRO A 38 12.18 -9.37 -7.68
CA PRO A 38 13.10 -8.79 -6.71
C PRO A 38 13.96 -7.70 -7.35
N ALA A 39 13.92 -6.51 -6.77
CA ALA A 39 14.58 -5.32 -7.30
C ALA A 39 15.58 -4.70 -6.33
N GLY A 40 15.64 -5.17 -5.08
CA GLY A 40 16.61 -4.66 -4.12
C GLY A 40 16.13 -4.68 -2.67
N TRP A 41 16.67 -3.78 -1.88
CA TRP A 41 16.48 -3.72 -0.44
C TRP A 41 16.26 -2.29 0.05
N LEU A 42 15.51 -2.19 1.15
CA LEU A 42 15.25 -0.94 1.86
C LEU A 42 15.28 -1.20 3.37
N GLY A 43 15.90 -0.33 4.16
CA GLY A 43 15.85 -0.46 5.61
C GLY A 43 16.70 0.55 6.37
N GLU A 44 16.60 0.48 7.69
CA GLU A 44 17.51 1.21 8.58
C GLU A 44 18.85 0.47 8.64
N LEU A 45 19.96 1.21 8.54
CA LEU A 45 21.29 0.65 8.65
C LEU A 45 21.48 -0.05 10.01
N HIS A 46 22.05 -1.24 10.00
CA HIS A 46 22.29 -2.02 11.23
C HIS A 46 23.10 -1.22 12.26
N PRO A 47 22.74 -1.24 13.56
CA PRO A 47 23.42 -0.47 14.60
C PRO A 47 24.93 -0.67 14.65
N GLN A 48 25.41 -1.91 14.38
CA GLN A 48 26.85 -2.21 14.34
C GLN A 48 27.61 -1.42 13.29
N TRP A 49 27.03 -1.21 12.10
CA TRP A 49 27.64 -0.43 11.04
C TRP A 49 27.60 1.06 11.32
N ARG A 50 26.47 1.53 11.93
CA ARG A 50 26.36 2.91 12.41
C ARG A 50 27.46 3.23 13.40
N GLN A 51 27.69 2.35 14.37
CA GLN A 51 28.75 2.51 15.37
C GLN A 51 30.15 2.46 14.74
N LYS A 52 30.40 1.45 13.89
CA LYS A 52 31.70 1.27 13.21
C LYS A 52 32.08 2.48 12.36
N TYR A 53 31.14 3.11 11.69
CA TYR A 53 31.39 4.24 10.80
C TYR A 53 30.99 5.60 11.40
N GLU A 54 30.74 5.64 12.70
CA GLU A 54 30.40 6.86 13.46
C GLU A 54 29.29 7.68 12.84
N ILE A 55 28.26 7.02 12.25
CA ILE A 55 27.13 7.66 11.60
C ILE A 55 26.17 8.19 12.68
N PRO A 56 25.97 9.50 12.79
CA PRO A 56 25.05 10.07 13.79
C PRO A 56 23.60 9.77 13.44
N GLY A 57 22.87 9.19 14.37
CA GLY A 57 21.44 8.93 14.23
C GLY A 57 21.08 7.76 13.30
N PRO A 58 19.80 7.43 13.17
CA PRO A 58 19.33 6.38 12.28
C PRO A 58 19.48 6.79 10.82
N ALA A 59 20.15 5.96 10.03
CA ALA A 59 20.29 6.12 8.59
C ALA A 59 19.38 5.11 7.88
N ILE A 60 18.49 5.58 7.02
CA ILE A 60 17.67 4.73 6.19
C ILE A 60 18.27 4.72 4.79
N VAL A 61 18.50 3.54 4.26
CA VAL A 61 19.16 3.32 2.98
C VAL A 61 18.33 2.39 2.10
N PHE A 62 18.53 2.49 0.79
CA PHE A 62 18.03 1.52 -0.17
C PHE A 62 19.06 1.25 -1.26
N GLU A 63 18.97 0.07 -1.85
CA GLU A 63 19.75 -0.35 -3.01
C GLU A 63 18.79 -1.01 -4.00
N LEU A 64 18.84 -0.63 -5.26
CA LEU A 64 17.95 -1.14 -6.30
C LEU A 64 18.77 -1.59 -7.52
N GLU A 65 18.35 -2.71 -8.10
CA GLU A 65 18.88 -3.24 -9.36
C GLU A 65 18.48 -2.36 -10.52
N LEU A 66 19.45 -1.71 -11.16
CA LEU A 66 19.23 -0.75 -12.22
C LEU A 66 18.46 -1.39 -13.40
N ASP A 67 18.82 -2.60 -13.79
CA ASP A 67 18.17 -3.30 -14.90
C ASP A 67 16.68 -3.58 -14.68
N VAL A 68 16.24 -3.63 -13.42
CA VAL A 68 14.83 -3.79 -13.08
C VAL A 68 14.08 -2.46 -13.15
N ILE A 69 14.69 -1.38 -12.62
CA ILE A 69 14.04 -0.07 -12.53
C ILE A 69 14.01 0.70 -13.85
N VAL A 70 14.92 0.41 -14.79
CA VAL A 70 14.92 1.07 -16.12
C VAL A 70 13.96 0.42 -17.11
N ARG A 71 13.35 -0.72 -16.79
CA ARG A 71 12.32 -1.36 -17.60
C ARG A 71 11.03 -0.54 -17.54
N ARG A 72 10.96 0.50 -18.37
CA ARG A 72 9.77 1.35 -18.42
C ARG A 72 8.76 0.82 -19.42
N THR A 73 7.53 0.62 -18.97
CA THR A 73 6.37 0.51 -19.86
C THR A 73 6.08 1.89 -20.46
N ILE A 74 5.83 1.92 -21.76
CA ILE A 74 5.39 3.16 -22.42
C ILE A 74 3.99 3.48 -21.88
N PRO A 75 3.76 4.66 -21.29
CA PRO A 75 2.44 5.03 -20.79
C PRO A 75 1.41 4.99 -21.91
N VAL A 76 0.33 4.26 -21.70
CA VAL A 76 -0.81 4.25 -22.62
C VAL A 76 -1.72 5.40 -22.26
N PHE A 77 -2.14 6.18 -23.27
CA PHE A 77 -3.11 7.25 -23.06
C PHE A 77 -4.39 6.70 -22.45
N GLN A 78 -4.84 7.31 -21.37
CA GLN A 78 -6.14 7.05 -20.75
C GLN A 78 -6.97 8.33 -20.84
N GLU A 79 -8.22 8.17 -21.28
CA GLU A 79 -9.15 9.30 -21.34
C GLU A 79 -9.42 9.84 -19.94
N VAL A 80 -9.20 11.15 -19.77
CA VAL A 80 -9.50 11.83 -18.51
C VAL A 80 -11.00 12.04 -18.42
N SER A 81 -11.60 11.51 -17.35
CA SER A 81 -13.05 11.68 -17.13
C SER A 81 -13.40 13.16 -16.93
N ARG A 82 -14.50 13.59 -17.54
CA ARG A 82 -15.11 14.91 -17.35
C ARG A 82 -16.06 14.96 -16.14
N PHE A 83 -16.38 13.81 -15.57
CA PHE A 83 -17.31 13.69 -14.44
C PHE A 83 -16.54 13.75 -13.11
N PRO A 84 -17.10 14.37 -12.07
CA PRO A 84 -16.41 14.51 -10.80
C PRO A 84 -16.20 13.14 -10.14
N PRO A 85 -15.03 12.90 -9.54
CA PRO A 85 -14.79 11.72 -8.75
C PRO A 85 -15.58 11.78 -7.42
N VAL A 86 -15.98 10.62 -6.94
CA VAL A 86 -16.59 10.44 -5.61
C VAL A 86 -15.56 9.80 -4.70
N ARG A 87 -15.35 10.38 -3.51
CA ARG A 87 -14.48 9.84 -2.48
C ARG A 87 -15.30 9.23 -1.35
N ARG A 88 -14.86 8.05 -0.89
CA ARG A 88 -15.39 7.39 0.30
C ARG A 88 -14.23 6.92 1.17
N ASP A 89 -14.36 7.10 2.46
CA ASP A 89 -13.39 6.61 3.42
C ASP A 89 -14.01 5.43 4.20
N MET A 90 -13.22 4.37 4.44
CA MET A 90 -13.62 3.17 5.16
C MET A 90 -12.55 2.81 6.17
N ALA A 91 -12.94 2.49 7.40
CA ALA A 91 -12.02 2.00 8.41
C ALA A 91 -12.35 0.55 8.77
N PHE A 92 -11.32 -0.29 8.82
CA PHE A 92 -11.46 -1.70 9.16
C PHE A 92 -10.63 -2.05 10.40
N ILE A 93 -11.23 -2.82 11.31
CA ILE A 93 -10.51 -3.45 12.40
C ILE A 93 -10.06 -4.82 11.90
N VAL A 94 -8.76 -5.06 11.97
CA VAL A 94 -8.10 -6.30 11.53
C VAL A 94 -7.15 -6.79 12.61
N ASP A 95 -6.70 -8.04 12.48
CA ASP A 95 -5.62 -8.58 13.29
C ASP A 95 -4.33 -7.79 13.07
N GLU A 96 -3.50 -7.65 14.11
CA GLU A 96 -2.25 -6.88 14.02
C GLU A 96 -1.26 -7.48 13.02
N SER A 97 -1.32 -8.80 12.81
CA SER A 97 -0.50 -9.52 11.84
C SER A 97 -0.85 -9.23 10.37
N VAL A 98 -2.05 -8.72 10.09
CA VAL A 98 -2.48 -8.41 8.72
C VAL A 98 -1.64 -7.27 8.15
N ALA A 99 -0.86 -7.56 7.12
CA ALA A 99 -0.09 -6.53 6.42
C ALA A 99 -0.99 -5.67 5.51
N VAL A 100 -0.79 -4.35 5.54
CA VAL A 100 -1.51 -3.39 4.67
C VAL A 100 -1.39 -3.77 3.20
N GLY A 101 -0.19 -4.18 2.77
CA GLY A 101 0.05 -4.60 1.39
C GLY A 101 -0.80 -5.78 0.95
N GLN A 102 -1.10 -6.73 1.85
CA GLN A 102 -1.99 -7.86 1.57
C GLN A 102 -3.44 -7.39 1.37
N MET A 103 -3.93 -6.47 2.19
CA MET A 103 -5.27 -5.89 1.99
C MET A 103 -5.38 -5.14 0.67
N LEU A 104 -4.40 -4.30 0.36
CA LEU A 104 -4.36 -3.57 -0.92
C LEU A 104 -4.28 -4.52 -2.12
N ALA A 105 -3.51 -5.61 -2.02
CA ALA A 105 -3.45 -6.63 -3.06
C ALA A 105 -4.80 -7.34 -3.25
N SER A 106 -5.51 -7.67 -2.16
CA SER A 106 -6.85 -8.26 -2.24
C SER A 106 -7.87 -7.32 -2.91
N PHE A 107 -7.83 -6.02 -2.59
CA PHE A 107 -8.68 -5.04 -3.27
C PHE A 107 -8.37 -4.91 -4.76
N ARG A 108 -7.08 -4.88 -5.12
CA ARG A 108 -6.65 -4.78 -6.53
C ARG A 108 -7.00 -6.01 -7.35
N ALA A 109 -6.94 -7.20 -6.77
CA ALA A 109 -7.25 -8.46 -7.44
C ALA A 109 -8.73 -8.55 -7.84
N GLU A 110 -9.63 -7.92 -7.10
CA GLU A 110 -11.07 -7.96 -7.31
C GLU A 110 -11.67 -6.54 -7.30
N LEU A 111 -10.95 -5.58 -7.91
CA LEU A 111 -11.35 -4.17 -7.88
C LEU A 111 -12.74 -3.98 -8.48
N PRO A 112 -13.72 -3.44 -7.72
CA PRO A 112 -15.06 -3.22 -8.25
C PRO A 112 -15.04 -2.22 -9.41
N PRO A 113 -15.96 -2.34 -10.37
CA PRO A 113 -16.09 -1.37 -11.45
C PRO A 113 -16.20 0.06 -10.92
N ARG A 114 -15.60 1.01 -11.62
CA ARG A 114 -15.57 2.44 -11.27
C ARG A 114 -14.73 2.82 -10.06
N VAL A 115 -14.17 1.88 -9.32
CA VAL A 115 -13.12 2.17 -8.35
C VAL A 115 -11.82 2.41 -9.11
N VAL A 116 -11.29 3.62 -9.01
CA VAL A 116 -10.05 4.02 -9.71
C VAL A 116 -8.82 3.98 -8.80
N ASP A 117 -9.03 4.14 -7.48
CA ASP A 117 -7.95 4.01 -6.50
C ASP A 117 -8.46 3.56 -5.13
N VAL A 118 -7.63 2.78 -4.43
CA VAL A 118 -7.79 2.45 -3.02
C VAL A 118 -6.44 2.64 -2.34
N SER A 119 -6.37 3.61 -1.45
CA SER A 119 -5.15 3.96 -0.72
C SER A 119 -5.35 3.97 0.79
N LEU A 120 -4.34 3.50 1.54
CA LEU A 120 -4.33 3.64 2.99
C LEU A 120 -3.96 5.09 3.34
N PHE A 121 -4.70 5.70 4.27
CA PHE A 121 -4.36 7.03 4.75
C PHE A 121 -4.15 7.10 6.26
N ASP A 122 -4.60 6.09 7.03
CA ASP A 122 -4.36 6.05 8.47
C ASP A 122 -4.26 4.60 9.00
N GLU A 123 -3.40 4.42 9.99
CA GLU A 123 -3.29 3.20 10.77
C GLU A 123 -3.31 3.56 12.25
N TYR A 124 -4.32 3.09 12.98
CA TYR A 124 -4.48 3.36 14.40
C TYR A 124 -4.30 2.11 15.25
N ARG A 125 -3.50 2.26 16.29
CA ARG A 125 -3.29 1.27 17.36
C ARG A 125 -3.48 1.96 18.69
N GLY A 126 -4.40 1.51 19.51
CA GLY A 126 -4.59 2.13 20.81
C GLY A 126 -5.93 1.85 21.47
N LYS A 127 -6.31 2.74 22.38
CA LYS A 127 -7.52 2.60 23.19
C LYS A 127 -8.78 2.49 22.32
N GLY A 128 -9.69 1.58 22.69
CA GLY A 128 -10.94 1.35 21.97
C GLY A 128 -10.85 0.22 20.93
N LEU A 129 -9.69 -0.40 20.76
CA LEU A 129 -9.53 -1.64 19.99
C LEU A 129 -9.27 -2.83 20.93
N GLU A 130 -9.73 -4.01 20.52
CA GLU A 130 -9.38 -5.28 21.19
C GLU A 130 -7.86 -5.49 21.15
N SER A 131 -7.30 -6.17 22.15
CA SER A 131 -5.87 -6.53 22.14
C SER A 131 -5.52 -7.37 20.91
N GLY A 132 -4.38 -7.07 20.29
CA GLY A 132 -3.94 -7.75 19.05
C GLY A 132 -4.67 -7.30 17.79
N LYS A 133 -5.42 -6.19 17.85
CA LYS A 133 -6.10 -5.60 16.71
C LYS A 133 -5.56 -4.20 16.39
N LYS A 134 -5.67 -3.84 15.11
CA LYS A 134 -5.42 -2.49 14.61
C LYS A 134 -6.54 -2.04 13.70
N SER A 135 -6.68 -0.74 13.52
CA SER A 135 -7.61 -0.14 12.57
C SER A 135 -6.84 0.41 11.38
N LEU A 136 -7.27 0.04 10.19
CA LEU A 136 -6.72 0.52 8.92
C LEU A 136 -7.79 1.33 8.19
N ALA A 137 -7.48 2.57 7.86
CA ALA A 137 -8.39 3.47 7.18
C ALA A 137 -7.97 3.65 5.71
N PHE A 138 -8.89 3.31 4.82
CA PHE A 138 -8.69 3.36 3.37
C PHE A 138 -9.58 4.43 2.75
N ARG A 139 -8.98 5.16 1.82
CA ARG A 139 -9.67 6.06 0.92
C ARG A 139 -9.95 5.34 -0.37
N VAL A 140 -11.19 5.41 -0.82
CA VAL A 140 -11.64 4.86 -2.10
C VAL A 140 -12.02 6.02 -3.01
N LEU A 141 -11.43 6.07 -4.18
CA LEU A 141 -11.79 7.01 -5.24
C LEU A 141 -12.59 6.27 -6.31
N LEU A 142 -13.78 6.77 -6.61
CA LEU A 142 -14.66 6.21 -7.63
C LEU A 142 -14.91 7.25 -8.72
N GLN A 143 -14.85 6.82 -9.98
CA GLN A 143 -15.11 7.69 -11.13
C GLN A 143 -15.60 6.86 -12.30
N ASP A 144 -16.46 7.46 -13.12
CA ASP A 144 -16.93 6.89 -14.39
C ASP A 144 -16.54 7.86 -15.52
N THR A 145 -16.25 7.36 -16.71
CA THR A 145 -15.90 8.17 -17.88
C THR A 145 -17.14 8.57 -18.71
N GLN A 146 -18.31 7.94 -18.45
CA GLN A 146 -19.51 8.09 -19.25
C GLN A 146 -20.59 8.94 -18.55
N LYS A 147 -20.59 8.96 -17.20
CA LYS A 147 -21.65 9.63 -16.41
C LYS A 147 -21.19 9.97 -14.99
N THR A 148 -21.97 10.82 -14.32
CA THR A 148 -21.87 11.02 -12.87
C THR A 148 -22.39 9.79 -12.15
N LEU A 149 -21.67 9.33 -11.13
CA LEU A 149 -22.06 8.18 -10.32
C LEU A 149 -23.28 8.51 -9.45
N THR A 150 -24.20 7.56 -9.37
CA THR A 150 -25.30 7.61 -8.41
C THR A 150 -24.88 7.08 -7.04
N ASP A 151 -25.56 7.48 -5.98
CA ASP A 151 -25.27 6.96 -4.62
C ASP A 151 -25.41 5.44 -4.56
N ALA A 152 -26.36 4.84 -5.25
CA ALA A 152 -26.55 3.40 -5.30
C ALA A 152 -25.34 2.67 -5.93
N GLU A 153 -24.74 3.22 -6.97
CA GLU A 153 -23.54 2.66 -7.61
C GLU A 153 -22.32 2.78 -6.69
N VAL A 154 -22.20 3.91 -6.00
CA VAL A 154 -21.12 4.13 -5.02
C VAL A 154 -21.24 3.15 -3.87
N GLU A 155 -22.41 3.03 -3.26
CA GLU A 155 -22.64 2.10 -2.14
C GLU A 155 -22.47 0.64 -2.55
N SER A 156 -22.85 0.26 -3.76
CA SER A 156 -22.61 -1.09 -4.28
C SER A 156 -21.11 -1.41 -4.37
N ALA A 157 -20.30 -0.49 -4.90
CA ALA A 157 -18.85 -0.69 -4.99
C ALA A 157 -18.19 -0.75 -3.60
N VAL A 158 -18.60 0.13 -2.68
CA VAL A 158 -18.13 0.13 -1.29
C VAL A 158 -18.53 -1.17 -0.58
N ALA A 159 -19.73 -1.69 -0.79
CA ALA A 159 -20.16 -2.97 -0.22
C ALA A 159 -19.32 -4.14 -0.72
N GLN A 160 -18.94 -4.16 -2.00
CA GLN A 160 -18.05 -5.19 -2.55
C GLN A 160 -16.67 -5.13 -1.89
N LEU A 161 -16.06 -3.95 -1.73
CA LEU A 161 -14.78 -3.80 -1.03
C LEU A 161 -14.86 -4.27 0.43
N ARG A 162 -15.98 -3.98 1.13
CA ARG A 162 -16.22 -4.49 2.49
C ARG A 162 -16.27 -6.03 2.52
N GLN A 163 -16.93 -6.64 1.55
CA GLN A 163 -17.00 -8.11 1.44
C GLN A 163 -15.62 -8.72 1.18
N ILE A 164 -14.81 -8.11 0.30
CA ILE A 164 -13.44 -8.55 0.04
C ILE A 164 -12.62 -8.51 1.33
N ALA A 165 -12.64 -7.39 2.05
CA ALA A 165 -11.92 -7.23 3.31
C ALA A 165 -12.36 -8.26 4.36
N GLN A 166 -13.66 -8.48 4.50
CA GLN A 166 -14.21 -9.46 5.46
C GLN A 166 -13.82 -10.89 5.09
N ARG A 167 -13.95 -11.27 3.82
CA ARG A 167 -13.67 -12.64 3.36
C ARG A 167 -12.18 -12.97 3.44
N SER A 168 -11.32 -12.06 2.99
CA SER A 168 -9.88 -12.32 2.85
C SER A 168 -9.10 -12.08 4.14
N HIS A 169 -9.54 -11.19 5.00
CA HIS A 169 -8.81 -10.74 6.18
C HIS A 169 -9.63 -10.74 7.48
N GLN A 170 -10.86 -11.27 7.47
CA GLN A 170 -11.79 -11.24 8.61
C GLN A 170 -11.98 -9.81 9.17
N ALA A 171 -11.84 -8.82 8.31
CA ALA A 171 -11.92 -7.42 8.68
C ALA A 171 -13.34 -7.04 9.11
N LYS A 172 -13.45 -6.30 10.21
CA LYS A 172 -14.73 -5.72 10.68
C LYS A 172 -14.74 -4.23 10.38
N LEU A 173 -15.85 -3.74 9.83
CA LEU A 173 -16.00 -2.29 9.64
C LEU A 173 -15.98 -1.60 11.01
N ARG A 174 -15.17 -0.55 11.13
CA ARG A 174 -15.17 0.32 12.29
C ARG A 174 -16.30 1.35 12.14
N ALA A 175 -17.21 1.37 13.12
CA ALA A 175 -18.27 2.36 13.18
C ALA A 175 -17.74 3.75 13.57
#